data_bb0062d8a94df30da9b2411dfbe71c20
#
_entry.id   bb0062d8a94df30da9b2411dfbe71c20
#
_cell.length_a   1.000
_cell.length_b   1.000
_cell.length_c   1.000
_cell.angle_alpha   90.00
_cell.angle_beta   90.00
_cell.angle_gamma   90.00
#
_symmetry.space_group_name_H-M   'P 1'
#
loop_
_entity.id
_entity.type
_entity.pdbx_description
1 polymer ?
#
loop_
_entity_poly.entity_id
_entity_poly.type
_entity_poly.pdbx_seq_one_letter_code
_entity_poly.pdbx_strand_id
1 'polypeptide(L)'
;ISLNIIDTAGIRETEDLVEQIGVNRAKVAADEADLIIYVVDGSRELDENDAQIMELIRDRKAVVLLNKTDLETVISEELLQAKTGKTVISISAKEETGIDKLEKTIQNLFYEGSIDFNDEVLITNVRHKTALQNALKSLYMVKQSIENQMPEDFLTIDLMDAYEQLGTIIGEAVEDDLVNE
;
A
#
# COMPACT_ATOMS: atom_id res chain seq x y z
N ILE A 1 6.51 3.63 11.66
CA ILE A 1 5.65 2.90 10.68
C ILE A 1 6.48 1.75 10.15
N SER A 2 5.95 0.53 10.21
CA SER A 2 6.46 -0.59 9.41
C SER A 2 5.84 -0.53 8.03
N LEU A 3 6.66 -0.58 6.97
CA LEU A 3 6.22 -0.62 5.58
C LEU A 3 6.61 -1.97 5.00
N ASN A 4 5.63 -2.69 4.45
CA ASN A 4 5.90 -3.87 3.62
C ASN A 4 6.06 -3.41 2.17
N ILE A 5 7.29 -3.47 1.64
CA ILE A 5 7.61 -3.02 0.28
C ILE A 5 7.60 -4.24 -0.64
N ILE A 6 6.75 -4.19 -1.66
CA ILE A 6 6.70 -5.20 -2.73
C ILE A 6 7.32 -4.57 -3.97
N ASP A 7 8.50 -5.06 -4.37
CA ASP A 7 9.12 -4.68 -5.64
C ASP A 7 8.48 -5.47 -6.77
N THR A 8 7.81 -4.76 -7.65
CA THR A 8 7.28 -5.32 -8.89
C THR A 8 8.30 -5.03 -9.99
N ALA A 9 9.22 -5.97 -10.24
CA ALA A 9 10.20 -5.86 -11.33
C ALA A 9 9.49 -5.45 -12.63
N GLY A 10 9.77 -4.25 -13.07
CA GLY A 10 9.26 -3.47 -14.19
C GLY A 10 8.12 -4.08 -15.03
N ILE A 11 6.99 -3.40 -15.05
CA ILE A 11 5.93 -3.66 -16.03
C ILE A 11 6.46 -3.21 -17.38
N ARG A 12 7.14 -4.10 -18.11
CA ARG A 12 7.53 -3.87 -19.49
C ARG A 12 6.86 -4.95 -20.32
N GLU A 13 6.16 -4.54 -21.37
CA GLU A 13 5.66 -5.47 -22.37
C GLU A 13 6.85 -6.03 -23.14
N THR A 14 7.13 -7.32 -22.97
CA THR A 14 7.92 -8.12 -23.91
C THR A 14 7.08 -9.29 -24.38
N GLU A 15 7.38 -9.76 -25.58
CA GLU A 15 6.67 -10.88 -26.22
C GLU A 15 6.86 -12.24 -25.52
N ASP A 16 7.64 -12.28 -24.42
CA ASP A 16 7.94 -13.50 -23.68
C ASP A 16 6.88 -13.83 -22.61
N LEU A 17 6.43 -15.07 -22.60
CA LEU A 17 5.46 -15.66 -21.65
C LEU A 17 5.81 -15.41 -20.16
N VAL A 18 7.09 -15.26 -19.84
CA VAL A 18 7.58 -15.00 -18.47
C VAL A 18 7.26 -13.58 -18.02
N GLU A 19 7.24 -12.61 -18.93
CA GLU A 19 6.91 -11.20 -18.62
C GLU A 19 5.40 -10.96 -18.51
N GLN A 20 4.56 -11.66 -19.26
CA GLN A 20 3.10 -11.60 -19.06
C GLN A 20 2.71 -12.06 -17.64
N ILE A 21 3.42 -13.03 -17.07
CA ILE A 21 3.23 -13.45 -15.67
C ILE A 21 3.67 -12.34 -14.72
N GLY A 22 4.75 -11.62 -15.04
CA GLY A 22 5.23 -10.46 -14.28
C GLY A 22 4.24 -9.30 -14.26
N VAL A 23 3.68 -8.94 -15.41
CA VAL A 23 2.65 -7.88 -15.55
C VAL A 23 1.38 -8.22 -14.77
N ASN A 24 0.91 -9.46 -14.82
CA ASN A 24 -0.25 -9.88 -14.04
C ASN A 24 0.00 -9.85 -12.52
N ARG A 25 1.17 -10.28 -12.07
CA ARG A 25 1.56 -10.17 -10.65
C ARG A 25 1.65 -8.73 -10.19
N ALA A 26 2.21 -7.85 -11.01
CA ALA A 26 2.28 -6.43 -10.70
C ALA A 26 0.89 -5.78 -10.62
N LYS A 27 -0.04 -6.17 -11.49
CA LYS A 27 -1.44 -5.72 -11.41
C LYS A 27 -2.12 -6.19 -10.12
N VAL A 28 -1.96 -7.47 -9.76
CA VAL A 28 -2.50 -8.02 -8.51
C VAL A 28 -1.88 -7.31 -7.30
N ALA A 29 -0.55 -7.15 -7.28
CA ALA A 29 0.11 -6.41 -6.20
C ALA A 29 -0.36 -4.96 -6.10
N ALA A 30 -0.63 -4.30 -7.24
CA ALA A 30 -1.18 -2.95 -7.28
C ALA A 30 -2.63 -2.87 -6.80
N ASP A 31 -3.43 -3.95 -6.96
CA ASP A 31 -4.80 -4.04 -6.45
C ASP A 31 -4.84 -4.21 -4.93
N GLU A 32 -3.83 -4.86 -4.36
CA GLU A 32 -3.70 -5.14 -2.93
C GLU A 32 -2.92 -4.04 -2.17
N ALA A 33 -2.18 -3.19 -2.88
CA ALA A 33 -1.33 -2.18 -2.27
C ALA A 33 -2.14 -1.03 -1.62
N ASP A 34 -1.73 -0.62 -0.42
CA ASP A 34 -2.25 0.57 0.26
C ASP A 34 -1.74 1.87 -0.38
N LEU A 35 -0.58 1.82 -1.00
CA LEU A 35 0.05 2.92 -1.72
C LEU A 35 0.91 2.38 -2.85
N ILE A 36 0.75 2.97 -4.03
CA ILE A 36 1.62 2.68 -5.18
C ILE A 36 2.65 3.78 -5.30
N ILE A 37 3.92 3.39 -5.41
CA ILE A 37 5.01 4.30 -5.74
C ILE A 37 5.42 4.01 -7.19
N TYR A 38 5.10 4.94 -8.08
CA TYR A 38 5.49 4.85 -9.48
C TYR A 38 6.77 5.63 -9.72
N VAL A 39 7.82 4.96 -10.18
CA VAL A 39 9.14 5.56 -10.42
C VAL A 39 9.34 5.80 -11.92
N VAL A 40 9.50 7.05 -12.30
CA VAL A 40 9.72 7.51 -13.68
C VAL A 40 11.16 7.91 -13.85
N ASP A 41 11.80 7.47 -14.94
CA ASP A 41 13.13 7.91 -15.34
C ASP A 41 13.03 9.28 -16.02
N GLY A 42 13.47 10.35 -15.35
CA GLY A 42 13.41 11.72 -15.86
C GLY A 42 14.34 12.00 -17.03
N SER A 43 15.32 11.14 -17.30
CA SER A 43 16.31 11.33 -18.36
C SER A 43 15.87 10.82 -19.74
N ARG A 44 14.66 10.23 -19.85
CA ARG A 44 14.09 9.73 -21.11
C ARG A 44 12.67 10.21 -21.31
N GLU A 45 12.19 10.20 -22.54
CA GLU A 45 10.77 10.47 -22.83
C GLU A 45 9.86 9.35 -22.30
N LEU A 46 8.60 9.69 -22.03
CA LEU A 46 7.58 8.71 -21.64
C LEU A 46 7.22 7.83 -22.83
N ASP A 47 7.08 6.54 -22.57
CA ASP A 47 6.70 5.54 -23.58
C ASP A 47 5.28 5.00 -23.35
N GLU A 48 4.88 4.00 -24.16
CA GLU A 48 3.57 3.36 -24.05
C GLU A 48 3.35 2.62 -22.72
N ASN A 49 4.44 2.07 -22.14
CA ASN A 49 4.38 1.40 -20.83
C ASN A 49 4.10 2.41 -19.72
N ASP A 50 4.74 3.60 -19.80
CA ASP A 50 4.47 4.68 -18.85
C ASP A 50 2.98 5.10 -18.92
N ALA A 51 2.40 5.16 -20.13
CA ALA A 51 0.97 5.48 -20.31
C ALA A 51 0.06 4.43 -19.66
N GLN A 52 0.37 3.14 -19.79
CA GLN A 52 -0.38 2.05 -19.17
C GLN A 52 -0.30 2.10 -17.64
N ILE A 53 0.89 2.40 -17.09
CA ILE A 53 1.07 2.53 -15.64
C ILE A 53 0.31 3.75 -15.11
N MET A 54 0.34 4.87 -15.82
CA MET A 54 -0.42 6.07 -15.47
C MET A 54 -1.93 5.80 -15.43
N GLU A 55 -2.44 5.00 -16.37
CA GLU A 55 -3.83 4.57 -16.36
C GLU A 55 -4.14 3.65 -15.16
N LEU A 56 -3.23 2.71 -14.87
CA LEU A 56 -3.38 1.79 -13.74
C LEU A 56 -3.47 2.52 -12.40
N ILE A 57 -2.71 3.61 -12.21
CA ILE A 57 -2.67 4.35 -10.94
C ILE A 57 -3.73 5.45 -10.83
N ARG A 58 -4.50 5.72 -11.89
CA ARG A 58 -5.43 6.86 -11.99
C ARG A 58 -6.36 6.96 -10.79
N ASP A 59 -7.07 5.86 -10.49
CA ASP A 59 -8.08 5.81 -9.43
C ASP A 59 -7.56 5.19 -8.11
N ARG A 60 -6.23 5.07 -7.99
CA ARG A 60 -5.58 4.45 -6.83
C ARG A 60 -4.79 5.47 -6.04
N LYS A 61 -4.51 5.15 -4.78
CA LYS A 61 -3.59 5.96 -3.96
C LYS A 61 -2.17 5.74 -4.47
N ALA A 62 -1.59 6.79 -5.04
CA ALA A 62 -0.26 6.69 -5.64
C ALA A 62 0.54 7.98 -5.47
N VAL A 63 1.88 7.83 -5.43
CA VAL A 63 2.87 8.89 -5.52
C VAL A 63 3.77 8.60 -6.72
N VAL A 64 4.09 9.63 -7.48
CA VAL A 64 4.99 9.53 -8.64
C VAL A 64 6.35 10.09 -8.24
N LEU A 65 7.41 9.32 -8.47
CA LEU A 65 8.78 9.74 -8.26
C LEU A 65 9.43 10.02 -9.62
N LEU A 66 9.80 11.28 -9.86
CA LEU A 66 10.64 11.65 -10.99
C LEU A 66 12.10 11.42 -10.57
N ASN A 67 12.64 10.29 -10.97
CA ASN A 67 14.00 9.87 -10.59
C ASN A 67 15.04 10.29 -11.63
N LYS A 68 16.29 10.22 -11.22
CA LYS A 68 17.50 10.60 -12.00
C LYS A 68 17.58 12.10 -12.26
N THR A 69 17.16 12.92 -11.30
CA THR A 69 17.27 14.38 -11.40
C THR A 69 18.72 14.90 -11.30
N ASP A 70 19.69 14.02 -11.06
CA ASP A 70 21.12 14.25 -11.21
C ASP A 70 21.57 14.29 -12.68
N LEU A 71 20.72 13.86 -13.61
CA LEU A 71 20.95 13.92 -15.05
C LEU A 71 20.13 15.06 -15.68
N GLU A 72 20.39 15.34 -16.97
CA GLU A 72 19.55 16.23 -17.75
C GLU A 72 18.13 15.63 -17.85
N THR A 73 17.14 16.34 -17.31
CA THR A 73 15.76 15.87 -17.28
C THR A 73 15.01 16.30 -18.54
N VAL A 74 14.35 15.36 -19.20
CA VAL A 74 13.53 15.57 -20.39
C VAL A 74 12.05 15.77 -20.02
N ILE A 75 11.66 15.35 -18.80
CA ILE A 75 10.30 15.39 -18.28
C ILE A 75 10.26 16.33 -17.08
N SER A 76 9.21 17.17 -16.98
CA SER A 76 9.00 18.03 -15.81
C SER A 76 7.98 17.44 -14.82
N GLU A 77 8.06 17.88 -13.55
CA GLU A 77 7.08 17.54 -12.50
C GLU A 77 5.65 17.95 -12.93
N GLU A 78 5.51 19.15 -13.49
CA GLU A 78 4.22 19.70 -13.91
C GLU A 78 3.56 18.83 -14.98
N LEU A 79 4.36 18.31 -15.94
CA LEU A 79 3.86 17.41 -16.97
C LEU A 79 3.35 16.10 -16.36
N LEU A 80 4.10 15.50 -15.44
CA LEU A 80 3.69 14.28 -14.78
C LEU A 80 2.45 14.50 -13.90
N GLN A 81 2.40 15.61 -13.17
CA GLN A 81 1.26 15.97 -12.36
C GLN A 81 0.00 16.19 -13.21
N ALA A 82 0.13 16.87 -14.34
CA ALA A 82 -0.98 17.09 -15.27
C ALA A 82 -1.50 15.78 -15.90
N LYS A 83 -0.60 14.81 -16.19
CA LYS A 83 -0.96 13.52 -16.77
C LYS A 83 -1.54 12.53 -15.75
N THR A 84 -1.05 12.52 -14.54
CA THR A 84 -1.42 11.51 -13.53
C THR A 84 -2.44 12.01 -12.51
N GLY A 85 -2.51 13.32 -12.27
CA GLY A 85 -3.29 13.91 -11.18
C GLY A 85 -2.75 13.54 -9.79
N LYS A 86 -1.52 13.03 -9.70
CA LYS A 86 -0.89 12.55 -8.45
C LYS A 86 0.18 13.51 -7.97
N THR A 87 0.54 13.40 -6.69
CA THR A 87 1.71 14.08 -6.15
C THR A 87 2.97 13.56 -6.82
N VAL A 88 3.76 14.47 -7.39
CA VAL A 88 5.05 14.17 -8.02
C VAL A 88 6.17 14.67 -7.11
N ILE A 89 7.21 13.87 -6.95
CA ILE A 89 8.39 14.20 -6.14
C ILE A 89 9.64 13.94 -6.98
N SER A 90 10.43 14.97 -7.19
CA SER A 90 11.74 14.84 -7.82
C SER A 90 12.75 14.26 -6.85
N ILE A 91 13.43 13.21 -7.29
CA ILE A 91 14.48 12.52 -6.53
C ILE A 91 15.70 12.20 -7.41
N SER A 92 16.82 12.00 -6.77
CA SER A 92 17.92 11.21 -7.32
C SER A 92 18.24 10.08 -6.34
N ALA A 93 17.89 8.87 -6.72
CA ALA A 93 18.20 7.69 -5.91
C ALA A 93 19.72 7.47 -5.81
N LYS A 94 20.48 7.91 -6.82
CA LYS A 94 21.96 7.81 -6.85
C LYS A 94 22.61 8.77 -5.85
N GLU A 95 22.08 9.98 -5.73
CA GLU A 95 22.63 11.03 -4.85
C GLU A 95 21.82 11.15 -3.54
N GLU A 96 20.87 10.25 -3.33
CA GLU A 96 19.99 10.21 -2.14
C GLU A 96 19.26 11.54 -1.88
N THR A 97 19.02 12.33 -2.94
CA THR A 97 18.30 13.61 -2.83
C THR A 97 16.80 13.43 -2.99
N GLY A 98 16.00 14.21 -2.24
CA GLY A 98 14.53 14.17 -2.29
C GLY A 98 13.87 13.03 -1.51
N ILE A 99 14.65 12.13 -0.92
CA ILE A 99 14.14 10.99 -0.14
C ILE A 99 13.39 11.47 1.13
N ASP A 100 13.88 12.55 1.75
CA ASP A 100 13.23 13.18 2.89
C ASP A 100 11.81 13.71 2.55
N LYS A 101 11.62 14.20 1.32
CA LYS A 101 10.29 14.62 0.84
C LYS A 101 9.37 13.43 0.64
N LEU A 102 9.89 12.32 0.10
CA LEU A 102 9.13 11.09 -0.06
C LEU A 102 8.67 10.57 1.31
N GLU A 103 9.58 10.50 2.28
CA GLU A 103 9.27 10.04 3.63
C GLU A 103 8.15 10.89 4.27
N LYS A 104 8.28 12.21 4.22
CA LYS A 104 7.24 13.14 4.71
C LYS A 104 5.92 12.95 3.97
N THR A 105 5.96 12.76 2.65
CA THR A 105 4.73 12.56 1.85
C THR A 105 4.05 11.26 2.25
N ILE A 106 4.80 10.17 2.43
CA ILE A 106 4.25 8.90 2.92
C ILE A 106 3.67 9.09 4.32
N GLN A 107 4.40 9.73 5.24
CA GLN A 107 3.90 10.01 6.57
C GLN A 107 2.57 10.78 6.49
N ASN A 108 2.50 11.87 5.75
CA ASN A 108 1.29 12.66 5.59
C ASN A 108 0.14 11.83 5.00
N LEU A 109 0.39 11.02 3.99
CA LEU A 109 -0.65 10.18 3.38
C LEU A 109 -1.28 9.15 4.34
N PHE A 110 -0.54 8.75 5.38
CA PHE A 110 -1.01 7.77 6.36
C PHE A 110 -1.35 8.38 7.73
N TYR A 111 -0.78 9.56 8.09
CA TYR A 111 -1.07 10.24 9.35
C TYR A 111 -2.00 11.44 9.21
N GLU A 112 -1.96 12.16 8.07
CA GLU A 112 -2.90 13.25 7.77
C GLU A 112 -4.19 12.78 7.08
N GLY A 113 -4.46 11.47 7.05
CA GLY A 113 -5.82 10.98 6.94
C GLY A 113 -6.57 11.52 8.13
N SER A 114 -6.75 12.86 8.13
CA SER A 114 -7.54 13.67 9.01
C SER A 114 -8.13 12.90 10.18
N ILE A 115 -7.48 12.98 11.33
CA ILE A 115 -8.27 13.11 12.54
C ILE A 115 -8.91 14.51 12.44
N ASP A 116 -9.83 14.69 11.54
CA ASP A 116 -10.89 15.64 11.71
C ASP A 116 -11.69 15.10 12.89
N PHE A 117 -11.67 15.82 13.99
CA PHE A 117 -12.42 15.55 15.23
C PHE A 117 -13.95 15.65 15.03
N ASN A 118 -14.45 15.36 13.87
CA ASN A 118 -15.84 15.07 13.61
C ASN A 118 -15.96 13.55 13.47
N ASP A 119 -16.37 12.92 14.52
CA ASP A 119 -16.86 11.55 14.83
C ASP A 119 -17.06 10.50 13.67
N GLU A 120 -16.53 10.71 12.47
CA GLU A 120 -16.58 9.75 11.37
C GLU A 120 -15.16 9.29 11.02
N VAL A 121 -14.78 8.12 11.54
CA VAL A 121 -13.57 7.40 11.11
C VAL A 121 -13.76 6.98 9.65
N LEU A 122 -13.21 7.74 8.71
CA LEU A 122 -13.23 7.40 7.29
C LEU A 122 -12.20 6.30 7.00
N ILE A 123 -12.67 5.06 6.90
CA ILE A 123 -11.88 3.92 6.45
C ILE A 123 -11.81 3.96 4.92
N THR A 124 -10.72 4.48 4.38
CA THR A 124 -10.51 4.67 2.93
C THR A 124 -10.03 3.40 2.22
N ASN A 125 -9.54 2.42 2.95
CA ASN A 125 -9.02 1.17 2.41
C ASN A 125 -10.02 0.04 2.61
N VAL A 126 -10.49 -0.59 1.51
CA VAL A 126 -11.43 -1.70 1.53
C VAL A 126 -10.89 -2.89 2.33
N ARG A 127 -9.58 -3.15 2.25
CA ARG A 127 -8.90 -4.20 3.02
C ARG A 127 -9.00 -3.95 4.53
N HIS A 128 -8.71 -2.73 4.98
CA HIS A 128 -8.84 -2.36 6.40
C HIS A 128 -10.29 -2.46 6.88
N LYS A 129 -11.25 -2.04 6.05
CA LYS A 129 -12.68 -2.20 6.36
C LYS A 129 -13.04 -3.67 6.54
N THR A 130 -12.60 -4.53 5.63
CA THR A 130 -12.86 -5.98 5.70
C THR A 130 -12.22 -6.59 6.95
N ALA A 131 -10.97 -6.26 7.24
CA ALA A 131 -10.25 -6.72 8.43
C ALA A 131 -10.98 -6.30 9.73
N LEU A 132 -11.42 -5.04 9.82
CA LEU A 132 -12.20 -4.55 10.97
C LEU A 132 -13.55 -5.26 11.11
N GLN A 133 -14.23 -5.53 9.99
CA GLN A 133 -15.49 -6.28 10.02
C GLN A 133 -15.28 -7.71 10.49
N ASN A 134 -14.20 -8.38 10.03
CA ASN A 134 -13.85 -9.72 10.47
C ASN A 134 -13.49 -9.75 11.96
N ALA A 135 -12.61 -8.84 12.41
CA ALA A 135 -12.24 -8.70 13.82
C ALA A 135 -13.49 -8.49 14.71
N LEU A 136 -14.38 -7.60 14.29
CA LEU A 136 -15.64 -7.36 15.02
C LEU A 136 -16.49 -8.62 15.12
N LYS A 137 -16.59 -9.40 14.03
CA LYS A 137 -17.33 -10.66 14.02
C LYS A 137 -16.73 -11.65 15.02
N SER A 138 -15.42 -11.83 15.05
CA SER A 138 -14.73 -12.73 15.97
C SER A 138 -14.90 -12.28 17.43
N LEU A 139 -14.84 -10.97 17.71
CA LEU A 139 -15.16 -10.45 19.05
C LEU A 139 -16.62 -10.68 19.47
N TYR A 140 -17.57 -10.66 18.55
CA TYR A 140 -18.95 -11.07 18.85
C TYR A 140 -19.04 -12.55 19.22
N MET A 141 -18.25 -13.43 18.57
CA MET A 141 -18.19 -14.85 18.91
C MET A 141 -17.58 -15.05 20.30
N VAL A 142 -16.51 -14.32 20.64
CA VAL A 142 -15.95 -14.28 22.01
C VAL A 142 -17.04 -13.93 23.03
N LYS A 143 -17.79 -12.85 22.78
CA LYS A 143 -18.87 -12.41 23.67
C LYS A 143 -19.93 -13.50 23.86
N GLN A 144 -20.38 -14.14 22.78
CA GLN A 144 -21.37 -15.23 22.85
C GLN A 144 -20.83 -16.44 23.62
N SER A 145 -19.56 -16.80 23.43
CA SER A 145 -18.93 -17.90 24.15
C SER A 145 -18.85 -17.62 25.65
N ILE A 146 -18.59 -16.38 26.06
CA ILE A 146 -18.63 -15.95 27.47
C ILE A 146 -20.07 -16.07 28.03
N GLU A 147 -21.07 -15.54 27.31
CA GLU A 147 -22.46 -15.56 27.72
C GLU A 147 -22.99 -17.00 27.86
N ASN A 148 -22.51 -17.92 27.00
CA ASN A 148 -22.87 -19.33 27.00
C ASN A 148 -22.00 -20.20 27.92
N GLN A 149 -21.07 -19.61 28.67
CA GLN A 149 -20.16 -20.31 29.59
C GLN A 149 -19.35 -21.43 28.88
N MET A 150 -18.92 -21.16 27.63
CA MET A 150 -18.11 -22.10 26.85
C MET A 150 -16.70 -22.26 27.45
N PRO A 151 -16.03 -23.40 27.21
CA PRO A 151 -14.65 -23.60 27.62
C PRO A 151 -13.71 -22.51 27.08
N GLU A 152 -12.66 -22.18 27.82
CA GLU A 152 -11.70 -21.10 27.49
C GLU A 152 -11.01 -21.29 26.12
N ASP A 153 -10.83 -22.54 25.68
CA ASP A 153 -10.24 -22.85 24.38
C ASP A 153 -10.99 -22.19 23.20
N PHE A 154 -12.32 -22.12 23.30
CA PHE A 154 -13.14 -21.48 22.25
C PHE A 154 -12.96 -19.96 22.24
N LEU A 155 -12.83 -19.35 23.42
CA LEU A 155 -12.57 -17.92 23.57
C LEU A 155 -11.24 -17.53 22.95
N THR A 156 -10.22 -18.35 23.17
CA THR A 156 -8.85 -18.10 22.69
C THR A 156 -8.78 -18.10 21.15
N ILE A 157 -9.43 -19.05 20.50
CA ILE A 157 -9.46 -19.14 19.02
C ILE A 157 -10.05 -17.87 18.42
N ASP A 158 -11.23 -17.46 18.87
CA ASP A 158 -11.93 -16.29 18.32
C ASP A 158 -11.17 -14.98 18.65
N LEU A 159 -10.54 -14.90 19.83
CA LEU A 159 -9.74 -13.76 20.23
C LEU A 159 -8.47 -13.62 19.38
N MET A 160 -7.80 -14.75 19.10
CA MET A 160 -6.62 -14.78 18.23
C MET A 160 -6.96 -14.39 16.81
N ASP A 161 -8.10 -14.86 16.25
CA ASP A 161 -8.56 -14.44 14.93
C ASP A 161 -8.80 -12.92 14.88
N ALA A 162 -9.47 -12.35 15.89
CA ALA A 162 -9.66 -10.91 15.98
C ALA A 162 -8.32 -10.15 16.02
N TYR A 163 -7.35 -10.65 16.78
CA TYR A 163 -6.01 -10.06 16.89
C TYR A 163 -5.26 -10.12 15.56
N GLU A 164 -5.29 -11.25 14.85
CA GLU A 164 -4.68 -11.42 13.53
C GLU A 164 -5.28 -10.44 12.50
N GLN A 165 -6.61 -10.35 12.46
CA GLN A 165 -7.30 -9.41 11.57
C GLN A 165 -6.89 -7.96 11.85
N LEU A 166 -6.74 -7.56 13.10
CA LEU A 166 -6.27 -6.22 13.47
C LEU A 166 -4.78 -6.03 13.13
N GLY A 167 -3.95 -7.06 13.31
CA GLY A 167 -2.53 -7.06 12.93
C GLY A 167 -2.32 -6.76 11.45
N THR A 168 -3.19 -7.28 10.58
CA THR A 168 -3.12 -7.02 9.13
C THR A 168 -3.30 -5.53 8.78
N ILE A 169 -3.97 -4.75 9.64
CA ILE A 169 -4.20 -3.31 9.42
C ILE A 169 -2.93 -2.51 9.69
N ILE A 170 -2.20 -2.88 10.73
CA ILE A 170 -0.97 -2.19 11.16
C ILE A 170 0.30 -2.78 10.52
N GLY A 171 0.18 -3.86 9.73
CA GLY A 171 1.29 -4.51 9.06
C GLY A 171 2.12 -5.41 9.98
N GLU A 172 1.60 -5.80 11.15
CA GLU A 172 2.20 -6.80 12.01
C GLU A 172 1.72 -8.19 11.61
N ALA A 173 2.64 -9.05 11.17
CA ALA A 173 2.36 -10.48 11.10
C ALA A 173 2.34 -11.03 12.54
N VAL A 174 1.31 -11.77 12.88
CA VAL A 174 1.30 -12.54 14.13
C VAL A 174 2.36 -13.64 13.96
N GLU A 175 3.54 -13.46 14.53
CA GLU A 175 4.51 -14.54 14.61
C GLU A 175 3.94 -15.67 15.47
N ASP A 176 4.15 -16.91 15.04
CA ASP A 176 3.70 -18.16 15.69
C ASP A 176 4.27 -18.40 17.11
N ASP A 177 4.89 -17.39 17.71
CA ASP A 177 5.61 -17.50 18.99
C ASP A 177 4.69 -17.51 20.24
N LEU A 178 3.38 -17.33 20.09
CA LEU A 178 2.45 -17.32 21.23
C LEU A 178 1.87 -18.70 21.61
N VAL A 179 2.34 -19.78 20.98
CA VAL A 179 1.83 -21.15 21.23
C VAL A 179 2.76 -21.97 22.15
N ASN A 180 3.90 -21.43 22.61
CA ASN A 180 4.91 -22.18 23.41
C ASN A 180 5.24 -21.54 24.77
N GLU A 181 4.25 -21.18 25.56
CA GLU A 181 4.40 -21.04 27.03
C GLU A 181 3.27 -21.72 27.78
#